data_72748199b6c134d9044d1de09258887e
#
_entry.id   72748199b6c134d9044d1de09258887e
#
_cell.length_a   1.000
_cell.length_b   1.000
_cell.length_c   1.000
_cell.angle_alpha   90.00
_cell.angle_beta   90.00
_cell.angle_gamma   90.00
#
_symmetry.space_group_name_H-M   'P 1'
#
loop_
_entity.id
_entity.type
_entity.pdbx_description
1 polymer ?
#
loop_
_entity_poly.entity_id
_entity_poly.type
_entity_poly.pdbx_seq_one_letter_code
_entity_poly.pdbx_strand_id
1 'polypeptide(L)'
;MEETRRHFLRTTAPIVGGILLLNPIDALAAVLRRYHVVAKGDTLSAIAQRYRVSVTQLKLWNGLTKDLIVPGQRIHLRVNYATLPLATINKPRINTTKWKNIIAHHSATGNGNAKIFDAAHRRRGMDNGLAYHFVICNGTNGSADGKVEVGNRWLRQIKGGHVKSETYNANSIGICVVGNFQEKWVTAKQQQSLTELIDYLKNKTLHGRPKFRVHRELEQTVCPGKNFPVKKLHALFG
;
A
#
# COMPACT_ATOMS: atom_id res chain seq x y z
N MET A 1 13.05 38.90 -44.53
CA MET A 1 12.30 37.68 -44.08
C MET A 1 13.35 36.62 -43.74
N GLU A 2 13.69 36.53 -42.48
CA GLU A 2 14.75 35.65 -42.01
C GLU A 2 14.11 34.52 -41.17
N GLU A 3 14.23 33.29 -41.68
CA GLU A 3 13.74 32.08 -41.04
C GLU A 3 14.73 31.64 -39.97
N THR A 4 14.37 31.72 -38.71
CA THR A 4 15.16 31.27 -37.60
C THR A 4 14.98 29.77 -37.40
N ARG A 5 15.91 28.97 -37.94
CA ARG A 5 15.98 27.51 -37.67
C ARG A 5 16.38 27.26 -36.23
N ARG A 6 15.47 26.75 -35.40
CA ARG A 6 15.78 26.22 -34.07
C ARG A 6 16.46 24.86 -34.22
N HIS A 7 17.77 24.81 -34.00
CA HIS A 7 18.53 23.58 -33.83
C HIS A 7 18.15 22.91 -32.52
N PHE A 8 17.47 21.76 -32.61
CA PHE A 8 17.30 20.84 -31.50
C PHE A 8 18.61 20.06 -31.31
N LEU A 9 19.42 20.45 -30.34
CA LEU A 9 20.60 19.70 -29.94
C LEU A 9 20.17 18.37 -29.32
N ARG A 10 20.27 17.28 -30.08
CA ARG A 10 20.28 15.93 -29.54
C ARG A 10 21.63 15.66 -28.88
N THR A 11 21.71 15.82 -27.58
CA THR A 11 22.87 15.37 -26.80
C THR A 11 22.77 13.85 -26.63
N THR A 12 23.58 13.12 -27.38
CA THR A 12 23.85 11.70 -27.14
C THR A 12 24.81 11.60 -25.97
N ALA A 13 24.38 10.98 -24.87
CA ALA A 13 25.26 10.73 -23.74
C ALA A 13 26.28 9.63 -24.08
N PRO A 14 27.55 9.75 -23.70
CA PRO A 14 28.56 8.74 -23.96
C PRO A 14 28.32 7.50 -23.09
N ILE A 15 28.43 6.33 -23.70
CA ILE A 15 28.42 5.02 -23.00
C ILE A 15 29.88 4.72 -22.62
N VAL A 16 30.18 4.80 -21.34
CA VAL A 16 31.44 4.29 -20.78
C VAL A 16 31.09 3.25 -19.73
N GLY A 17 31.43 2.01 -19.99
CA GLY A 17 31.44 0.92 -19.00
C GLY A 17 30.06 0.51 -18.46
N GLY A 18 29.03 0.41 -19.31
CA GLY A 18 27.73 -0.21 -18.93
C GLY A 18 26.86 0.54 -17.90
N ILE A 19 27.26 1.72 -17.44
CA ILE A 19 26.48 2.57 -16.54
C ILE A 19 26.03 3.80 -17.32
N LEU A 20 24.73 3.89 -17.59
CA LEU A 20 24.13 5.10 -18.17
C LEU A 20 24.15 6.19 -17.09
N LEU A 21 25.14 7.10 -17.15
CA LEU A 21 25.15 8.29 -16.29
C LEU A 21 24.08 9.26 -16.82
N LEU A 22 22.93 9.28 -16.18
CA LEU A 22 21.93 10.32 -16.42
C LEU A 22 22.55 11.67 -16.03
N ASN A 23 22.39 12.69 -16.87
CA ASN A 23 22.78 14.03 -16.47
C ASN A 23 21.92 14.49 -15.26
N PRO A 24 22.36 15.48 -14.45
CA PRO A 24 21.64 15.91 -13.25
C PRO A 24 20.18 16.35 -13.52
N ILE A 25 19.90 16.89 -14.70
CA ILE A 25 18.55 17.32 -15.11
C ILE A 25 17.66 16.11 -15.39
N ASP A 26 18.17 15.09 -16.07
CA ASP A 26 17.45 13.84 -16.33
C ASP A 26 17.21 13.05 -15.04
N ALA A 27 18.18 13.07 -14.13
CA ALA A 27 18.03 12.46 -12.81
C ALA A 27 16.94 13.18 -11.99
N LEU A 28 16.91 14.50 -11.99
CA LEU A 28 15.88 15.29 -11.32
C LEU A 28 14.51 15.09 -11.96
N ALA A 29 14.44 15.09 -13.29
CA ALA A 29 13.21 14.81 -14.03
C ALA A 29 12.68 13.40 -13.78
N ALA A 30 13.57 12.41 -13.62
CA ALA A 30 13.19 11.04 -13.26
C ALA A 30 12.60 10.98 -11.83
N VAL A 31 13.17 11.72 -10.88
CA VAL A 31 12.66 11.83 -9.50
C VAL A 31 11.28 12.48 -9.44
N LEU A 32 11.00 13.44 -10.32
CA LEU A 32 9.72 14.15 -10.38
C LEU A 32 8.63 13.39 -11.15
N ARG A 33 8.98 12.41 -11.99
CA ARG A 33 7.99 11.62 -12.73
C ARG A 33 7.20 10.73 -11.79
N ARG A 34 5.88 10.81 -11.90
CA ARG A 34 4.96 9.95 -11.11
C ARG A 34 4.74 8.59 -11.73
N TYR A 35 4.97 8.44 -13.03
CA TYR A 35 4.80 7.20 -13.78
C TYR A 35 5.75 7.15 -14.99
N HIS A 36 5.99 5.94 -15.47
CA HIS A 36 6.66 5.63 -16.73
C HIS A 36 5.61 5.10 -17.71
N VAL A 37 5.64 5.57 -18.95
CA VAL A 37 4.82 4.99 -20.03
C VAL A 37 5.68 3.93 -20.70
N VAL A 38 5.21 2.70 -20.70
CA VAL A 38 5.92 1.55 -21.26
C VAL A 38 6.11 1.75 -22.77
N ALA A 39 7.34 1.70 -23.23
CA ALA A 39 7.70 1.68 -24.64
C ALA A 39 7.94 0.24 -25.12
N LYS A 40 7.96 0.02 -26.44
CA LYS A 40 8.33 -1.28 -27.03
C LYS A 40 9.75 -1.66 -26.58
N GLY A 41 9.90 -2.87 -26.03
CA GLY A 41 11.17 -3.37 -25.52
C GLY A 41 11.43 -3.06 -24.03
N ASP A 42 10.59 -2.30 -23.34
CA ASP A 42 10.70 -2.10 -21.90
C ASP A 42 10.39 -3.40 -21.15
N THR A 43 11.12 -3.58 -20.06
CA THR A 43 10.84 -4.63 -19.05
C THR A 43 10.71 -4.00 -17.67
N LEU A 44 10.00 -4.67 -16.75
CA LEU A 44 9.92 -4.17 -15.36
C LEU A 44 11.31 -4.05 -14.72
N SER A 45 12.23 -4.93 -15.05
CA SER A 45 13.62 -4.87 -14.52
C SER A 45 14.37 -3.65 -15.04
N ALA A 46 14.28 -3.34 -16.34
CA ALA A 46 14.89 -2.15 -16.92
C ALA A 46 14.29 -0.85 -16.36
N ILE A 47 12.96 -0.80 -16.18
CA ILE A 47 12.26 0.33 -15.56
C ILE A 47 12.70 0.47 -14.10
N ALA A 48 12.74 -0.63 -13.34
CA ALA A 48 13.17 -0.64 -11.94
C ALA A 48 14.60 -0.08 -11.79
N GLN A 49 15.52 -0.55 -12.61
CA GLN A 49 16.91 -0.06 -12.63
C GLN A 49 16.99 1.44 -12.97
N ARG A 50 16.30 1.87 -14.03
CA ARG A 50 16.28 3.29 -14.48
C ARG A 50 15.83 4.23 -13.38
N TYR A 51 14.82 3.84 -12.59
CA TYR A 51 14.22 4.68 -11.54
C TYR A 51 14.68 4.35 -10.12
N ARG A 52 15.69 3.46 -9.97
CA ARG A 52 16.28 3.05 -8.69
C ARG A 52 15.26 2.54 -7.69
N VAL A 53 14.32 1.74 -8.17
CA VAL A 53 13.31 1.04 -7.37
C VAL A 53 13.42 -0.46 -7.63
N SER A 54 12.84 -1.30 -6.76
CA SER A 54 12.82 -2.74 -7.03
C SER A 54 11.65 -3.14 -7.94
N VAL A 55 11.78 -4.23 -8.68
CA VAL A 55 10.67 -4.85 -9.44
C VAL A 55 9.50 -5.16 -8.51
N THR A 56 9.79 -5.61 -7.28
CA THR A 56 8.76 -5.88 -6.26
C THR A 56 7.98 -4.62 -5.91
N GLN A 57 8.65 -3.48 -5.75
CA GLN A 57 7.99 -2.19 -5.51
C GLN A 57 7.13 -1.79 -6.70
N LEU A 58 7.64 -1.86 -7.93
CA LEU A 58 6.84 -1.54 -9.11
C LEU A 58 5.60 -2.41 -9.21
N LYS A 59 5.73 -3.72 -8.99
CA LYS A 59 4.59 -4.64 -9.02
C LYS A 59 3.54 -4.30 -7.97
N LEU A 60 3.96 -4.05 -6.74
CA LEU A 60 3.05 -3.69 -5.64
C LEU A 60 2.35 -2.35 -5.86
N TRP A 61 3.07 -1.33 -6.31
CA TRP A 61 2.50 0.00 -6.57
C TRP A 61 1.52 0.04 -7.74
N ASN A 62 1.59 -0.98 -8.62
CA ASN A 62 0.77 -1.08 -9.83
C ASN A 62 -0.22 -2.24 -9.80
N GLY A 63 -0.33 -2.99 -8.70
CA GLY A 63 -1.21 -4.16 -8.61
C GLY A 63 -0.84 -5.30 -9.57
N LEU A 64 0.43 -5.38 -9.99
CA LEU A 64 0.89 -6.38 -10.95
C LEU A 64 1.19 -7.70 -10.23
N THR A 65 0.55 -8.77 -10.69
CA THR A 65 0.81 -10.16 -10.20
C THR A 65 1.91 -10.85 -10.99
N LYS A 66 2.08 -10.48 -12.28
CA LYS A 66 3.09 -10.99 -13.21
C LYS A 66 4.03 -9.87 -13.65
N ASP A 67 5.11 -10.21 -14.34
CA ASP A 67 6.08 -9.24 -14.85
C ASP A 67 5.71 -8.70 -16.23
N LEU A 68 4.58 -9.18 -16.78
CA LEU A 68 4.08 -8.75 -18.09
C LEU A 68 3.60 -7.31 -18.04
N ILE A 69 4.15 -6.49 -18.94
CA ILE A 69 3.75 -5.11 -19.20
C ILE A 69 3.58 -4.93 -20.72
N VAL A 70 2.79 -3.97 -21.12
CA VAL A 70 2.49 -3.73 -22.55
C VAL A 70 2.79 -2.28 -22.93
N PRO A 71 3.20 -2.01 -24.19
CA PRO A 71 3.43 -0.64 -24.67
C PRO A 71 2.20 0.24 -24.45
N GLY A 72 2.44 1.48 -23.99
CA GLY A 72 1.40 2.44 -23.61
C GLY A 72 0.90 2.32 -22.17
N GLN A 73 1.18 1.22 -21.49
CA GLN A 73 0.84 1.05 -20.06
C GLN A 73 1.55 2.09 -19.20
N ARG A 74 0.84 2.66 -18.21
CA ARG A 74 1.46 3.55 -17.21
C ARG A 74 1.90 2.73 -16.00
N ILE A 75 3.19 2.77 -15.70
CA ILE A 75 3.76 2.15 -14.50
C ILE A 75 4.08 3.24 -13.48
N HIS A 76 3.36 3.27 -12.38
CA HIS A 76 3.61 4.19 -11.27
C HIS A 76 4.97 3.91 -10.64
N LEU A 77 5.77 4.94 -10.50
CA LEU A 77 7.15 4.89 -9.98
C LEU A 77 7.22 5.16 -8.47
N ARG A 78 6.07 5.40 -7.87
CA ARG A 78 5.89 5.59 -6.43
C ARG A 78 4.44 5.30 -6.08
N VAL A 79 4.16 5.11 -4.81
CA VAL A 79 2.79 4.98 -4.31
C VAL A 79 1.99 6.25 -4.64
N ASN A 80 0.84 6.10 -5.28
CA ASN A 80 0.02 7.24 -5.72
C ASN A 80 -1.16 7.55 -4.81
N TYR A 81 -1.46 6.65 -3.85
CA TYR A 81 -2.57 6.73 -2.88
C TYR A 81 -3.97 6.90 -3.51
N ALA A 82 -4.13 6.50 -4.79
CA ALA A 82 -5.38 6.69 -5.52
C ALA A 82 -6.56 5.89 -4.95
N THR A 83 -6.27 4.80 -4.22
CA THR A 83 -7.31 3.97 -3.60
C THR A 83 -7.74 4.47 -2.21
N LEU A 84 -7.04 5.45 -1.65
CA LEU A 84 -7.24 5.88 -0.27
C LEU A 84 -8.25 7.03 -0.14
N PRO A 85 -9.18 6.96 0.82
CA PRO A 85 -10.07 8.07 1.18
C PRO A 85 -9.31 9.10 2.04
N LEU A 86 -8.34 9.82 1.44
CA LEU A 86 -7.41 10.70 2.16
C LEU A 86 -8.10 11.76 3.00
N ALA A 87 -9.21 12.34 2.51
CA ALA A 87 -9.98 13.32 3.27
C ALA A 87 -10.49 12.75 4.61
N THR A 88 -10.91 11.48 4.62
CA THR A 88 -11.38 10.80 5.83
C THR A 88 -10.21 10.35 6.72
N ILE A 89 -9.12 9.85 6.14
CA ILE A 89 -7.92 9.42 6.88
C ILE A 89 -7.30 10.60 7.63
N ASN A 90 -7.27 11.79 7.03
CA ASN A 90 -6.65 12.99 7.59
C ASN A 90 -7.58 13.84 8.48
N LYS A 91 -8.85 13.42 8.63
CA LYS A 91 -9.83 14.17 9.43
C LYS A 91 -9.46 14.30 10.90
N PRO A 92 -8.97 13.25 11.61
CA PRO A 92 -8.63 13.38 13.03
C PRO A 92 -7.30 14.12 13.24
N ARG A 93 -7.16 14.79 14.40
CA ARG A 93 -5.84 15.21 14.89
C ARG A 93 -5.06 13.97 15.31
N ILE A 94 -4.07 13.59 14.50
CA ILE A 94 -3.36 12.32 14.68
C ILE A 94 -2.34 12.41 15.79
N ASN A 95 -2.41 11.49 16.76
CA ASN A 95 -1.38 11.31 17.77
C ASN A 95 -0.22 10.50 17.21
N THR A 96 0.78 11.20 16.64
CA THR A 96 1.93 10.57 15.97
C THR A 96 2.84 9.79 16.91
N THR A 97 2.79 10.04 18.22
CA THR A 97 3.63 9.35 19.21
C THR A 97 3.01 8.07 19.75
N LYS A 98 1.68 7.93 19.64
CA LYS A 98 0.91 6.79 20.12
C LYS A 98 1.20 5.52 19.32
N TRP A 99 1.19 5.62 17.99
CA TRP A 99 1.17 4.49 17.09
C TRP A 99 2.59 3.93 16.85
N LYS A 100 2.86 2.75 17.40
CA LYS A 100 4.17 2.06 17.32
C LYS A 100 4.19 0.95 16.28
N ASN A 101 3.01 0.40 15.94
CA ASN A 101 2.89 -0.70 14.99
C ASN A 101 1.71 -0.50 14.05
N ILE A 102 1.82 -1.11 12.87
CA ILE A 102 0.72 -1.35 11.94
C ILE A 102 0.59 -2.87 11.80
N ILE A 103 -0.57 -3.42 12.17
CA ILE A 103 -0.80 -4.86 12.19
C ILE A 103 -1.84 -5.23 11.14
N ALA A 104 -1.46 -6.07 10.19
CA ALA A 104 -2.36 -6.57 9.16
C ALA A 104 -3.02 -7.90 9.60
N HIS A 105 -4.32 -7.99 9.31
CA HIS A 105 -5.18 -9.12 9.59
C HIS A 105 -5.96 -9.52 8.35
N HIS A 106 -6.51 -10.72 8.35
CA HIS A 106 -7.65 -11.08 7.51
C HIS A 106 -8.94 -11.19 8.37
N SER A 107 -10.09 -11.12 7.70
CA SER A 107 -11.36 -11.33 8.40
C SER A 107 -11.66 -12.82 8.67
N ALA A 108 -10.97 -13.72 8.00
CA ALA A 108 -11.26 -15.15 7.95
C ALA A 108 -12.69 -15.48 7.46
N THR A 109 -13.33 -14.54 6.75
CA THR A 109 -14.66 -14.68 6.17
C THR A 109 -14.62 -14.45 4.66
N GLY A 110 -15.56 -15.05 3.91
CA GLY A 110 -15.65 -14.87 2.46
C GLY A 110 -16.16 -13.47 2.04
N ASN A 111 -16.82 -12.75 2.96
CA ASN A 111 -17.47 -11.47 2.70
C ASN A 111 -17.46 -10.57 3.95
N GLY A 112 -17.82 -9.28 3.77
CA GLY A 112 -17.93 -8.33 4.85
C GLY A 112 -17.51 -6.92 4.45
N ASN A 113 -17.70 -6.00 5.37
CA ASN A 113 -17.24 -4.60 5.32
C ASN A 113 -17.22 -4.04 6.77
N ALA A 114 -16.80 -2.79 6.93
CA ALA A 114 -16.68 -2.18 8.26
C ALA A 114 -18.01 -2.19 9.03
N LYS A 115 -19.15 -1.92 8.37
CA LYS A 115 -20.48 -1.91 9.00
C LYS A 115 -20.88 -3.30 9.53
N ILE A 116 -20.66 -4.34 8.72
CA ILE A 116 -20.97 -5.73 9.11
C ILE A 116 -20.10 -6.17 10.29
N PHE A 117 -18.80 -5.88 10.23
CA PHE A 117 -17.89 -6.22 11.32
C PHE A 117 -18.14 -5.39 12.57
N ASP A 118 -18.51 -4.10 12.46
CA ASP A 118 -18.91 -3.29 13.61
C ASP A 118 -20.09 -3.92 14.34
N ALA A 119 -21.15 -4.27 13.61
CA ALA A 119 -22.31 -4.92 14.19
C ALA A 119 -21.97 -6.28 14.83
N ALA A 120 -21.12 -7.09 14.18
CA ALA A 120 -20.68 -8.38 14.73
C ALA A 120 -19.85 -8.23 16.01
N HIS A 121 -18.96 -7.24 16.05
CA HIS A 121 -18.12 -6.98 17.23
C HIS A 121 -18.93 -6.41 18.39
N ARG A 122 -19.92 -5.55 18.15
CA ARG A 122 -20.85 -5.08 19.19
C ARG A 122 -21.63 -6.23 19.81
N ARG A 123 -22.15 -7.16 19.00
CA ARG A 123 -22.82 -8.37 19.51
C ARG A 123 -21.93 -9.25 20.39
N ARG A 124 -20.61 -9.14 20.25
CA ARG A 124 -19.60 -9.82 21.08
C ARG A 124 -19.17 -9.00 22.31
N GLY A 125 -19.87 -7.91 22.63
CA GLY A 125 -19.58 -7.07 23.80
C GLY A 125 -18.49 -6.01 23.59
N MET A 126 -18.13 -5.69 22.35
CA MET A 126 -17.17 -4.60 22.08
C MET A 126 -17.90 -3.24 22.06
N ASP A 127 -17.83 -2.45 23.12
CA ASP A 127 -18.49 -1.14 23.25
C ASP A 127 -18.15 -0.17 22.12
N ASN A 128 -16.91 -0.18 21.65
CA ASN A 128 -16.47 0.67 20.55
C ASN A 128 -16.68 0.04 19.16
N GLY A 129 -17.42 -1.08 19.06
CA GLY A 129 -17.77 -1.76 17.82
C GLY A 129 -16.54 -2.30 17.07
N LEU A 130 -16.38 -1.92 15.80
CA LEU A 130 -15.31 -2.43 14.92
C LEU A 130 -13.96 -2.49 15.63
N ALA A 131 -13.35 -3.69 15.69
CA ALA A 131 -12.07 -3.92 16.37
C ALA A 131 -10.90 -3.25 15.67
N TYR A 132 -11.00 -3.03 14.36
CA TYR A 132 -9.95 -2.52 13.49
C TYR A 132 -10.05 -1.00 13.29
N HIS A 133 -8.93 -0.39 12.86
CA HIS A 133 -8.87 1.01 12.46
C HIS A 133 -9.26 1.20 11.00
N PHE A 134 -8.98 0.19 10.17
CA PHE A 134 -9.28 0.18 8.73
C PHE A 134 -9.76 -1.20 8.28
N VAL A 135 -10.65 -1.20 7.28
CA VAL A 135 -11.10 -2.42 6.59
C VAL A 135 -10.87 -2.24 5.09
N ILE A 136 -10.29 -3.25 4.43
CA ILE A 136 -10.10 -3.29 2.98
C ILE A 136 -11.05 -4.34 2.41
N CYS A 137 -12.05 -3.88 1.67
CA CYS A 137 -13.14 -4.68 1.16
C CYS A 137 -12.73 -5.55 -0.04
N ASN A 138 -13.53 -6.58 -0.35
CA ASN A 138 -13.27 -7.56 -1.40
C ASN A 138 -14.35 -7.64 -2.49
N GLY A 139 -15.13 -6.56 -2.68
CA GLY A 139 -16.19 -6.54 -3.69
C GLY A 139 -17.52 -7.13 -3.25
N THR A 140 -17.67 -7.47 -1.95
CA THR A 140 -18.91 -8.03 -1.40
C THR A 140 -19.69 -7.01 -0.58
N ASN A 141 -20.96 -7.31 -0.30
CA ASN A 141 -21.84 -6.52 0.58
C ASN A 141 -21.93 -5.03 0.18
N GLY A 142 -21.96 -4.74 -1.12
CA GLY A 142 -22.09 -3.38 -1.67
C GLY A 142 -20.84 -2.52 -1.57
N SER A 143 -19.70 -3.07 -1.13
CA SER A 143 -18.43 -2.37 -1.09
C SER A 143 -17.51 -2.85 -2.22
N ALA A 144 -16.92 -1.93 -2.99
CA ALA A 144 -16.03 -2.27 -4.10
C ALA A 144 -14.78 -3.03 -3.62
N ASP A 145 -14.23 -3.91 -4.47
CA ASP A 145 -12.97 -4.61 -4.22
C ASP A 145 -11.81 -3.60 -4.10
N GLY A 146 -11.04 -3.73 -3.02
CA GLY A 146 -9.96 -2.80 -2.68
C GLY A 146 -10.42 -1.50 -1.99
N LYS A 147 -11.73 -1.25 -1.83
CA LYS A 147 -12.20 -0.05 -1.10
C LYS A 147 -11.68 -0.06 0.34
N VAL A 148 -11.07 1.05 0.75
CA VAL A 148 -10.62 1.27 2.13
C VAL A 148 -11.73 1.96 2.91
N GLU A 149 -12.20 1.34 3.97
CA GLU A 149 -13.16 1.90 4.92
C GLU A 149 -12.47 2.26 6.24
N VAL A 150 -12.71 3.50 6.70
CA VAL A 150 -12.08 4.06 7.89
C VAL A 150 -12.98 3.83 9.10
N GLY A 151 -12.46 3.11 10.09
CA GLY A 151 -13.19 2.81 11.32
C GLY A 151 -13.18 3.94 12.34
N ASN A 152 -14.17 3.95 13.23
CA ASN A 152 -14.27 4.94 14.31
C ASN A 152 -13.06 4.96 15.23
N ARG A 153 -12.34 3.84 15.38
CA ARG A 153 -11.11 3.79 16.19
C ARG A 153 -10.03 4.69 15.64
N TRP A 154 -9.90 4.76 14.30
CA TRP A 154 -9.00 5.72 13.66
C TRP A 154 -9.51 7.16 13.82
N LEU A 155 -10.79 7.41 13.53
CA LEU A 155 -11.38 8.76 13.61
C LEU A 155 -11.30 9.37 15.01
N ARG A 156 -11.41 8.54 16.04
CA ARG A 156 -11.34 8.95 17.46
C ARG A 156 -9.95 8.76 18.06
N GLN A 157 -8.98 8.22 17.32
CA GLN A 157 -7.62 7.92 17.79
C GLN A 157 -7.61 7.07 19.07
N ILE A 158 -8.52 6.08 19.17
CA ILE A 158 -8.62 5.18 20.32
C ILE A 158 -7.97 3.82 20.05
N LYS A 159 -7.74 3.04 21.12
CA LYS A 159 -7.12 1.72 21.03
C LYS A 159 -7.89 0.75 20.13
N GLY A 160 -7.19 -0.21 19.53
CA GLY A 160 -7.79 -1.33 18.81
C GLY A 160 -8.48 -2.33 19.73
N GLY A 161 -9.01 -3.40 19.13
CA GLY A 161 -9.51 -4.60 19.80
C GLY A 161 -9.23 -5.83 18.92
N HIS A 162 -8.11 -5.79 18.17
CA HIS A 162 -7.82 -6.73 17.08
C HIS A 162 -6.76 -7.77 17.43
N VAL A 163 -6.17 -7.70 18.64
CA VAL A 163 -5.24 -8.68 19.20
C VAL A 163 -5.62 -8.95 20.66
N LYS A 164 -5.09 -10.03 21.28
CA LYS A 164 -5.33 -10.33 22.70
C LYS A 164 -4.57 -9.36 23.61
N SER A 165 -3.38 -8.96 23.21
CA SER A 165 -2.53 -8.07 24.00
C SER A 165 -3.08 -6.65 24.06
N GLU A 166 -3.43 -6.18 25.25
CA GLU A 166 -3.87 -4.80 25.48
C GLU A 166 -2.79 -3.77 25.14
N THR A 167 -1.52 -4.09 25.36
CA THR A 167 -0.39 -3.22 24.98
C THR A 167 -0.36 -2.99 23.48
N TYR A 168 -0.50 -4.05 22.68
CA TYR A 168 -0.57 -3.90 21.22
C TYR A 168 -1.87 -3.23 20.77
N ASN A 169 -3.01 -3.51 21.40
CA ASN A 169 -4.26 -2.77 21.09
C ASN A 169 -4.11 -1.27 21.37
N ALA A 170 -3.42 -0.89 22.44
CA ALA A 170 -3.24 0.51 22.82
C ALA A 170 -2.37 1.32 21.85
N ASN A 171 -1.37 0.68 21.21
CA ASN A 171 -0.34 1.37 20.44
C ASN A 171 -0.24 0.91 18.96
N SER A 172 -1.18 0.11 18.47
CA SER A 172 -1.12 -0.41 17.11
C SER A 172 -2.35 -0.05 16.28
N ILE A 173 -2.11 0.18 15.00
CA ILE A 173 -3.14 0.38 13.99
C ILE A 173 -3.48 -0.97 13.38
N GLY A 174 -4.70 -1.48 13.59
CA GLY A 174 -5.18 -2.72 12.99
C GLY A 174 -5.81 -2.48 11.63
N ILE A 175 -5.35 -3.19 10.60
CA ILE A 175 -5.91 -3.20 9.24
C ILE A 175 -6.47 -4.60 8.98
N CYS A 176 -7.77 -4.71 8.73
CA CYS A 176 -8.43 -5.96 8.34
C CYS A 176 -8.63 -6.00 6.83
N VAL A 177 -8.10 -7.03 6.17
CA VAL A 177 -8.39 -7.31 4.76
C VAL A 177 -9.47 -8.38 4.70
N VAL A 178 -10.58 -8.09 4.02
CA VAL A 178 -11.74 -9.00 3.93
C VAL A 178 -11.41 -10.20 3.08
N GLY A 179 -11.46 -11.39 3.66
CA GLY A 179 -11.18 -12.65 2.97
C GLY A 179 -10.69 -13.73 3.93
N ASN A 180 -10.80 -15.00 3.52
CA ASN A 180 -10.11 -16.13 4.14
C ASN A 180 -8.86 -16.47 3.31
N PHE A 181 -7.71 -15.92 3.68
CA PHE A 181 -6.46 -16.13 2.94
C PHE A 181 -5.70 -17.41 3.36
N GLN A 182 -6.35 -18.29 4.10
CA GLN A 182 -5.95 -19.70 4.14
C GLN A 182 -6.38 -20.46 2.88
N GLU A 183 -7.47 -20.03 2.23
CA GLU A 183 -8.09 -20.68 1.08
C GLU A 183 -7.90 -19.90 -0.21
N LYS A 184 -8.09 -18.57 -0.16
CA LYS A 184 -8.04 -17.68 -1.33
C LYS A 184 -6.80 -16.78 -1.30
N TRP A 185 -6.52 -16.15 -2.42
CA TRP A 185 -5.47 -15.12 -2.52
C TRP A 185 -6.06 -13.74 -2.30
N VAL A 186 -5.25 -12.83 -1.78
CA VAL A 186 -5.55 -11.39 -1.74
C VAL A 186 -5.70 -10.89 -3.18
N THR A 187 -6.76 -10.16 -3.49
CA THR A 187 -6.96 -9.60 -4.84
C THR A 187 -5.90 -8.55 -5.16
N ALA A 188 -5.67 -8.28 -6.44
CA ALA A 188 -4.73 -7.24 -6.85
C ALA A 188 -5.14 -5.85 -6.30
N LYS A 189 -6.44 -5.55 -6.30
CA LYS A 189 -6.97 -4.28 -5.76
C LYS A 189 -6.81 -4.18 -4.24
N GLN A 190 -7.09 -5.26 -3.50
CA GLN A 190 -6.84 -5.31 -2.06
C GLN A 190 -5.35 -5.15 -1.75
N GLN A 191 -4.47 -5.83 -2.50
CA GLN A 191 -3.02 -5.72 -2.31
C GLN A 191 -2.52 -4.31 -2.59
N GLN A 192 -3.01 -3.66 -3.63
CA GLN A 192 -2.70 -2.26 -3.94
C GLN A 192 -3.13 -1.34 -2.79
N SER A 193 -4.39 -1.41 -2.37
CA SER A 193 -4.92 -0.57 -1.29
C SER A 193 -4.21 -0.79 0.05
N LEU A 194 -3.87 -2.05 0.37
CA LEU A 194 -3.11 -2.38 1.57
C LEU A 194 -1.70 -1.76 1.53
N THR A 195 -1.03 -1.85 0.38
CA THR A 195 0.30 -1.27 0.17
C THR A 195 0.25 0.26 0.29
N GLU A 196 -0.70 0.91 -0.38
CA GLU A 196 -0.91 2.35 -0.31
C GLU A 196 -1.22 2.81 1.11
N LEU A 197 -2.09 2.09 1.83
CA LEU A 197 -2.49 2.43 3.19
C LEU A 197 -1.33 2.31 4.18
N ILE A 198 -0.57 1.21 4.14
CA ILE A 198 0.59 1.03 5.02
C ILE A 198 1.63 2.12 4.74
N ASP A 199 1.95 2.38 3.47
CA ASP A 199 2.92 3.42 3.10
C ASP A 199 2.46 4.81 3.56
N TYR A 200 1.20 5.15 3.33
CA TYR A 200 0.64 6.43 3.76
C TYR A 200 0.71 6.62 5.26
N LEU A 201 0.23 5.63 6.02
CA LEU A 201 0.25 5.68 7.48
C LEU A 201 1.68 5.71 8.02
N LYS A 202 2.56 4.82 7.55
CA LYS A 202 3.94 4.71 8.04
C LYS A 202 4.76 5.94 7.66
N ASN A 203 4.80 6.30 6.38
CA ASN A 203 5.78 7.24 5.85
C ASN A 203 5.26 8.68 5.76
N LYS A 204 3.97 8.89 5.44
CA LYS A 204 3.41 10.24 5.32
C LYS A 204 2.82 10.75 6.63
N THR A 205 2.10 9.88 7.35
CA THR A 205 1.36 10.30 8.55
C THR A 205 2.21 10.18 9.82
N LEU A 206 2.99 9.10 9.97
CA LEU A 206 3.69 8.74 11.21
C LEU A 206 5.22 8.78 11.08
N HIS A 207 5.73 9.33 9.97
CA HIS A 207 7.16 9.64 9.76
C HIS A 207 8.11 8.45 9.97
N GLY A 208 7.75 7.28 9.43
CA GLY A 208 8.55 6.06 9.46
C GLY A 208 8.58 5.31 10.79
N ARG A 209 7.94 5.83 11.85
CA ARG A 209 8.01 5.27 13.22
C ARG A 209 7.39 3.88 13.39
N PRO A 210 6.16 3.58 12.86
CA PRO A 210 5.54 2.29 13.12
C PRO A 210 6.29 1.13 12.47
N LYS A 211 6.43 0.03 13.20
CA LYS A 211 6.84 -1.26 12.64
C LYS A 211 5.65 -1.93 11.96
N PHE A 212 5.85 -2.45 10.76
CA PHE A 212 4.86 -3.30 10.11
C PHE A 212 4.94 -4.71 10.71
N ARG A 213 3.77 -5.30 10.97
CA ARG A 213 3.62 -6.67 11.49
C ARG A 213 2.38 -7.32 10.90
N VAL A 214 2.31 -8.63 11.03
CA VAL A 214 1.07 -9.41 10.85
C VAL A 214 0.68 -10.10 12.14
N HIS A 215 -0.61 -10.42 12.31
CA HIS A 215 -1.15 -10.91 13.57
C HIS A 215 -0.40 -12.14 14.13
N ARG A 216 -0.07 -13.14 13.30
CA ARG A 216 0.64 -14.36 13.72
C ARG A 216 2.08 -14.14 14.22
N GLU A 217 2.63 -12.95 14.08
CA GLU A 217 3.93 -12.59 14.65
C GLU A 217 3.83 -12.17 16.12
N LEU A 218 2.62 -11.97 16.60
CA LEU A 218 2.35 -11.50 17.97
C LEU A 218 1.65 -12.57 18.82
N GLU A 219 0.92 -13.48 18.19
CA GLU A 219 0.09 -14.47 18.86
C GLU A 219 0.03 -15.76 18.03
N GLN A 220 -0.26 -16.88 18.72
CA GLN A 220 -0.50 -18.15 18.05
C GLN A 220 -1.84 -18.11 17.28
N THR A 221 -1.76 -17.84 15.99
CA THR A 221 -2.90 -17.74 15.06
C THR A 221 -2.46 -17.98 13.62
N VAL A 222 -3.37 -18.41 12.78
CA VAL A 222 -3.14 -18.54 11.32
C VAL A 222 -3.29 -17.19 10.58
N CYS A 223 -3.85 -16.18 11.25
CA CYS A 223 -4.07 -14.84 10.68
C CYS A 223 -2.72 -14.18 10.30
N PRO A 224 -2.63 -13.59 9.12
CA PRO A 224 -3.66 -13.30 8.10
C PRO A 224 -3.85 -14.39 7.02
N GLY A 225 -3.32 -15.59 7.21
CA GLY A 225 -3.44 -16.72 6.29
C GLY A 225 -2.17 -16.97 5.46
N LYS A 226 -2.04 -18.22 4.95
CA LYS A 226 -0.83 -18.68 4.21
C LYS A 226 -0.64 -17.96 2.87
N ASN A 227 -1.75 -17.58 2.23
CA ASN A 227 -1.76 -16.91 0.91
C ASN A 227 -1.69 -15.36 1.02
N PHE A 228 -1.55 -14.83 2.24
CA PHE A 228 -1.34 -13.39 2.44
C PHE A 228 0.10 -13.00 2.06
N PRO A 229 0.34 -11.85 1.39
CA PRO A 229 1.66 -11.50 0.84
C PRO A 229 2.67 -11.00 1.88
N VAL A 230 2.84 -11.71 3.00
CA VAL A 230 3.64 -11.28 4.16
C VAL A 230 5.08 -10.95 3.78
N LYS A 231 5.78 -11.87 3.07
CA LYS A 231 7.18 -11.66 2.67
C LYS A 231 7.36 -10.39 1.84
N LYS A 232 6.42 -10.12 0.91
CA LYS A 232 6.47 -8.90 0.06
C LYS A 232 6.26 -7.63 0.87
N LEU A 233 5.33 -7.66 1.83
CA LEU A 233 5.04 -6.50 2.68
C LEU A 233 6.19 -6.21 3.64
N HIS A 234 6.84 -7.23 4.21
CA HIS A 234 8.05 -7.04 5.03
C HIS A 234 9.22 -6.50 4.22
N ALA A 235 9.40 -6.92 2.98
CA ALA A 235 10.45 -6.37 2.11
C ALA A 235 10.26 -4.87 1.82
N LEU A 236 9.02 -4.34 1.96
CA LEU A 236 8.72 -2.91 1.76
C LEU A 236 8.71 -2.11 3.06
N PHE A 237 8.23 -2.69 4.15
CA PHE A 237 7.83 -1.94 5.35
C PHE A 237 8.41 -2.49 6.65
N GLY A 238 9.10 -3.63 6.61
CA GLY A 238 9.75 -4.27 7.75
C GLY A 238 10.99 -3.57 8.26
#